data_fc24a059785d8d593b0cfb103606021b
#
_entry.id   fc24a059785d8d593b0cfb103606021b
#
_cell.length_a   1.000
_cell.length_b   1.000
_cell.length_c   1.000
_cell.angle_alpha   90.00
_cell.angle_beta   90.00
_cell.angle_gamma   90.00
#
_symmetry.space_group_name_H-M   'P 1'
#
loop_
_entity.id
_entity.type
_entity.pdbx_description
1 polymer ?
#
loop_
_entity_poly.entity_id
_entity_poly.type
_entity_poly.pdbx_seq_one_letter_code
_entity_poly.pdbx_strand_id
1 'polypeptide(L)'
;MRISEFVESTNSATSPGEITELFKRAISSRGYERFAYGMLTNHGRYTFRDGISPPALVLDYPDDWIKHYFDRDYLSIDPIISRSPVMRQPFLWDELAKLSPEQNIFMSEANEAGLGHGICVPIHGPFGDSFAISMTSELSDADPSNALGELHVLAMQYH
;
A
#
# COMPACT_ATOMS: atom_id res chain seq x y z
N MET A 1 5.69 13.73 -12.41
CA MET A 1 4.73 13.07 -13.36
C MET A 1 3.32 13.56 -13.04
N ARG A 2 2.62 14.08 -14.05
CA ARG A 2 1.21 14.48 -13.90
C ARG A 2 0.31 13.24 -13.91
N ILE A 3 -0.86 13.35 -13.31
CA ILE A 3 -1.84 12.25 -13.29
C ILE A 3 -2.22 11.80 -14.71
N SER A 4 -2.50 12.76 -15.61
CA SER A 4 -2.85 12.45 -17.00
C SER A 4 -1.75 11.66 -17.72
N GLU A 5 -0.50 12.06 -17.52
CA GLU A 5 0.67 11.36 -18.06
C GLU A 5 0.80 9.94 -17.54
N PHE A 6 0.56 9.75 -16.23
CA PHE A 6 0.55 8.43 -15.62
C PHE A 6 -0.53 7.53 -16.21
N VAL A 7 -1.76 8.05 -16.35
CA VAL A 7 -2.89 7.30 -16.94
C VAL A 7 -2.60 6.90 -18.39
N GLU A 8 -2.10 7.83 -19.21
CA GLU A 8 -1.75 7.55 -20.60
C GLU A 8 -0.63 6.50 -20.71
N SER A 9 0.40 6.62 -19.86
CA SER A 9 1.54 5.69 -19.84
C SER A 9 1.11 4.29 -19.39
N THR A 10 0.29 4.18 -18.33
CA THR A 10 -0.19 2.87 -17.87
C THR A 10 -1.13 2.20 -18.86
N ASN A 11 -1.97 2.97 -19.56
CA ASN A 11 -2.83 2.43 -20.62
C ASN A 11 -2.03 1.90 -21.83
N SER A 12 -0.81 2.38 -22.02
CA SER A 12 0.08 1.95 -23.11
C SER A 12 1.10 0.90 -22.66
N ALA A 13 1.18 0.61 -21.37
CA ALA A 13 2.12 -0.34 -20.82
C ALA A 13 1.85 -1.77 -21.31
N THR A 14 2.91 -2.51 -21.53
CA THR A 14 2.87 -3.87 -22.11
C THR A 14 3.10 -4.97 -21.10
N SER A 15 3.47 -4.61 -19.86
CA SER A 15 3.72 -5.56 -18.78
C SER A 15 3.35 -5.01 -17.40
N PRO A 16 3.01 -5.89 -16.44
CA PRO A 16 2.78 -5.46 -15.05
C PRO A 16 4.00 -4.78 -14.42
N GLY A 17 5.21 -5.22 -14.77
CA GLY A 17 6.45 -4.62 -14.28
C GLY A 17 6.59 -3.17 -14.72
N GLU A 18 6.25 -2.87 -15.98
CA GLU A 18 6.26 -1.50 -16.50
C GLU A 18 5.26 -0.61 -15.76
N ILE A 19 4.05 -1.12 -15.49
CA ILE A 19 3.04 -0.40 -14.70
C ILE A 19 3.56 -0.12 -13.28
N THR A 20 4.23 -1.09 -12.66
CA THR A 20 4.83 -0.95 -11.33
C THR A 20 5.89 0.15 -11.30
N GLU A 21 6.78 0.19 -12.28
CA GLU A 21 7.81 1.23 -12.37
C GLU A 21 7.22 2.62 -12.63
N LEU A 22 6.17 2.70 -13.44
CA LEU A 22 5.41 3.94 -13.63
C LEU A 22 4.80 4.43 -12.32
N PHE A 23 4.18 3.53 -11.57
CA PHE A 23 3.58 3.85 -10.28
C PHE A 23 4.63 4.34 -9.26
N LYS A 24 5.76 3.65 -9.15
CA LYS A 24 6.88 4.07 -8.28
C LYS A 24 7.34 5.50 -8.61
N ARG A 25 7.51 5.81 -9.87
CA ARG A 25 7.88 7.18 -10.29
C ARG A 25 6.82 8.21 -9.95
N ALA A 26 5.55 7.86 -10.13
CA ALA A 26 4.44 8.75 -9.86
C ALA A 26 4.29 9.08 -8.37
N ILE A 27 4.41 8.09 -7.49
CA ILE A 27 4.35 8.31 -6.03
C ILE A 27 5.62 9.00 -5.51
N SER A 28 6.80 8.67 -6.06
CA SER A 28 8.06 9.29 -5.67
C SER A 28 8.05 10.80 -5.94
N SER A 29 7.45 11.25 -7.04
CA SER A 29 7.30 12.68 -7.32
C SER A 29 6.41 13.43 -6.30
N ARG A 30 5.77 12.70 -5.39
CA ARG A 30 4.94 13.23 -4.29
C ARG A 30 5.52 12.95 -2.90
N GLY A 31 6.77 12.48 -2.86
CA GLY A 31 7.49 12.22 -1.60
C GLY A 31 7.23 10.85 -0.98
N TYR A 32 6.67 9.90 -1.73
CA TYR A 32 6.43 8.53 -1.27
C TYR A 32 7.35 7.56 -2.02
N GLU A 33 8.26 6.91 -1.30
CA GLU A 33 9.32 6.11 -1.92
C GLU A 33 9.03 4.62 -1.97
N ARG A 34 8.13 4.15 -1.10
CA ARG A 34 7.85 2.72 -0.95
C ARG A 34 6.36 2.45 -1.00
N PHE A 35 5.99 1.26 -1.43
CA PHE A 35 4.60 0.84 -1.39
C PHE A 35 4.44 -0.67 -1.22
N ALA A 36 3.26 -1.07 -0.76
CA ALA A 36 2.80 -2.44 -0.76
C ALA A 36 1.41 -2.51 -1.39
N TYR A 37 1.19 -3.52 -2.21
CA TYR A 37 -0.11 -3.82 -2.81
C TYR A 37 -0.54 -5.21 -2.37
N GLY A 38 -1.70 -5.31 -1.74
CA GLY A 38 -2.22 -6.54 -1.19
C GLY A 38 -3.66 -6.82 -1.58
N MET A 39 -3.99 -8.11 -1.68
CA MET A 39 -5.34 -8.63 -1.75
C MET A 39 -5.73 -9.14 -0.37
N LEU A 40 -6.67 -8.47 0.29
CA LEU A 40 -7.02 -8.73 1.70
C LEU A 40 -8.07 -9.82 1.86
N THR A 41 -8.93 -9.99 0.84
CA THR A 41 -9.92 -11.05 0.79
C THR A 41 -9.78 -11.81 -0.52
N ASN A 42 -9.66 -13.12 -0.45
CA ASN A 42 -9.60 -14.00 -1.63
C ASN A 42 -10.77 -14.99 -1.57
N HIS A 43 -11.70 -14.85 -2.49
CA HIS A 43 -12.85 -15.75 -2.64
C HIS A 43 -12.61 -16.87 -3.68
N GLY A 44 -11.34 -17.14 -4.02
CA GLY A 44 -10.98 -18.17 -4.98
C GLY A 44 -11.25 -17.84 -6.45
N ARG A 45 -11.54 -16.56 -6.76
CA ARG A 45 -11.84 -16.10 -8.13
C ARG A 45 -10.60 -15.77 -8.95
N TYR A 46 -9.46 -15.62 -8.29
CA TYR A 46 -8.23 -15.19 -8.92
C TYR A 46 -7.20 -16.31 -8.89
N THR A 47 -6.51 -16.46 -10.00
CA THR A 47 -5.30 -17.31 -10.11
C THR A 47 -4.08 -16.42 -10.09
N PHE A 48 -3.04 -16.84 -9.36
CA PHE A 48 -1.81 -16.08 -9.23
C PHE A 48 -0.68 -16.81 -9.96
N ARG A 49 0.29 -16.02 -10.43
CA ARG A 49 1.53 -16.56 -11.01
C ARG A 49 2.38 -17.19 -9.90
N ASP A 50 3.26 -18.10 -10.27
CA ASP A 50 4.24 -18.69 -9.36
C ASP A 50 5.03 -17.58 -8.61
N GLY A 51 5.17 -17.74 -7.31
CA GLY A 51 5.86 -16.78 -6.44
C GLY A 51 5.01 -15.62 -5.93
N ILE A 52 3.76 -15.48 -6.41
CA ILE A 52 2.81 -14.50 -5.86
C ILE A 52 1.84 -15.24 -4.94
N SER A 53 1.80 -14.82 -3.68
CA SER A 53 0.94 -15.40 -2.67
C SER A 53 0.16 -14.30 -1.92
N PRO A 54 -1.19 -14.37 -1.90
CA PRO A 54 -1.95 -13.45 -1.07
C PRO A 54 -1.52 -13.56 0.42
N PRO A 55 -1.61 -12.45 1.17
CA PRO A 55 -2.19 -11.17 0.76
C PRO A 55 -1.25 -10.28 -0.07
N ALA A 56 0.06 -10.52 -0.07
CA ALA A 56 1.00 -9.65 -0.76
C ALA A 56 1.05 -9.95 -2.26
N LEU A 57 0.71 -8.97 -3.09
CA LEU A 57 0.84 -9.02 -4.54
C LEU A 57 2.12 -8.32 -5.01
N VAL A 58 2.44 -7.16 -4.44
CA VAL A 58 3.70 -6.44 -4.66
C VAL A 58 4.17 -5.88 -3.33
N LEU A 59 5.44 -6.10 -3.00
CA LEU A 59 6.09 -5.56 -1.81
C LEU A 59 7.34 -4.80 -2.22
N ASP A 60 7.29 -3.49 -2.15
CA ASP A 60 8.43 -2.60 -2.39
C ASP A 60 8.87 -1.94 -1.07
N TYR A 61 9.05 -2.75 -0.04
CA TYR A 61 9.58 -2.35 1.26
C TYR A 61 11.01 -2.87 1.44
N PRO A 62 11.78 -2.35 2.40
CA PRO A 62 13.11 -2.89 2.70
C PRO A 62 13.06 -4.40 3.00
N ASP A 63 14.00 -5.16 2.45
CA ASP A 63 14.03 -6.62 2.59
C ASP A 63 14.10 -7.07 4.05
N ASP A 64 14.87 -6.38 4.89
CA ASP A 64 14.98 -6.67 6.32
C ASP A 64 13.65 -6.47 7.04
N TRP A 65 12.87 -5.46 6.65
CA TRP A 65 11.54 -5.24 7.19
C TRP A 65 10.56 -6.34 6.76
N ILE A 66 10.57 -6.71 5.48
CA ILE A 66 9.72 -7.79 4.96
C ILE A 66 10.01 -9.09 5.72
N LYS A 67 11.29 -9.44 5.89
CA LYS A 67 11.68 -10.63 6.65
C LYS A 67 11.20 -10.57 8.09
N HIS A 68 11.44 -9.46 8.77
CA HIS A 68 11.01 -9.24 10.16
C HIS A 68 9.49 -9.34 10.31
N TYR A 69 8.75 -8.74 9.38
CA TYR A 69 7.29 -8.75 9.35
C TYR A 69 6.73 -10.17 9.32
N PHE A 70 7.25 -11.03 8.45
CA PHE A 70 6.80 -12.42 8.35
C PHE A 70 7.35 -13.32 9.46
N ASP A 71 8.58 -13.13 9.89
CA ASP A 71 9.17 -13.88 11.01
C ASP A 71 8.42 -13.65 12.33
N ARG A 72 7.87 -12.47 12.54
CA ARG A 72 7.08 -12.09 13.71
C ARG A 72 5.58 -12.31 13.56
N ASP A 73 5.13 -12.85 12.44
CA ASP A 73 3.70 -12.98 12.12
C ASP A 73 2.91 -11.68 12.30
N TYR A 74 3.48 -10.58 11.85
CA TYR A 74 2.83 -9.26 11.95
C TYR A 74 1.56 -9.15 11.10
N LEU A 75 1.40 -10.01 10.10
CA LEU A 75 0.17 -10.08 9.31
C LEU A 75 -1.07 -10.30 10.20
N SER A 76 -0.92 -11.08 11.29
CA SER A 76 -2.03 -11.39 12.21
C SER A 76 -2.47 -10.21 13.06
N ILE A 77 -1.61 -9.20 13.25
CA ILE A 77 -1.87 -8.04 14.12
C ILE A 77 -1.85 -6.69 13.39
N ASP A 78 -1.43 -6.66 12.13
CA ASP A 78 -1.28 -5.43 11.36
C ASP A 78 -2.59 -4.65 11.29
N PRO A 79 -2.67 -3.46 11.93
CA PRO A 79 -3.92 -2.69 11.98
C PRO A 79 -4.30 -2.10 10.62
N ILE A 80 -3.35 -1.89 9.73
CA ILE A 80 -3.59 -1.38 8.39
C ILE A 80 -4.36 -2.43 7.58
N ILE A 81 -3.89 -3.67 7.62
CA ILE A 81 -4.52 -4.81 6.96
C ILE A 81 -5.91 -5.09 7.55
N SER A 82 -6.04 -5.12 8.87
CA SER A 82 -7.31 -5.45 9.53
C SER A 82 -8.38 -4.36 9.35
N ARG A 83 -7.98 -3.11 9.22
CA ARG A 83 -8.90 -1.96 9.10
C ARG A 83 -9.28 -1.63 7.67
N SER A 84 -8.43 -1.91 6.70
CA SER A 84 -8.66 -1.56 5.29
C SER A 84 -9.97 -2.10 4.72
N PRO A 85 -10.42 -3.33 5.00
CA PRO A 85 -11.68 -3.85 4.44
C PRO A 85 -12.94 -3.08 4.85
N VAL A 86 -12.91 -2.40 5.99
CA VAL A 86 -14.05 -1.61 6.49
C VAL A 86 -13.94 -0.12 6.21
N MET A 87 -12.79 0.33 5.72
CA MET A 87 -12.56 1.73 5.34
C MET A 87 -13.06 1.98 3.92
N ARG A 88 -13.69 3.12 3.70
CA ARG A 88 -14.22 3.51 2.38
C ARG A 88 -13.35 4.50 1.64
N GLN A 89 -12.51 5.22 2.38
CA GLN A 89 -11.67 6.29 1.86
C GLN A 89 -10.21 6.04 2.23
N PRO A 90 -9.28 6.62 1.48
CA PRO A 90 -7.89 6.65 1.90
C PRO A 90 -7.74 7.19 3.31
N PHE A 91 -6.82 6.63 4.06
CA PHE A 91 -6.55 7.03 5.43
C PHE A 91 -5.04 7.09 5.69
N LEU A 92 -4.67 7.95 6.63
CA LEU A 92 -3.30 8.03 7.13
C LEU A 92 -3.10 6.96 8.20
N TRP A 93 -1.93 6.35 8.24
CA TRP A 93 -1.58 5.42 9.31
C TRP A 93 -1.67 6.08 10.69
N ASP A 94 -1.32 7.37 10.78
CA ASP A 94 -1.41 8.14 12.02
C ASP A 94 -2.85 8.37 12.51
N GLU A 95 -3.85 8.19 11.66
CA GLU A 95 -5.27 8.30 12.03
C GLU A 95 -5.82 7.03 12.69
N LEU A 96 -5.07 5.92 12.67
CA LEU A 96 -5.50 4.68 13.30
C LEU A 96 -5.53 4.85 14.82
N ALA A 97 -6.71 4.65 15.39
CA ALA A 97 -6.95 4.79 16.83
C ALA A 97 -7.24 3.44 17.49
N LYS A 98 -7.16 3.41 18.82
CA LYS A 98 -7.49 2.24 19.64
C LYS A 98 -6.62 1.03 19.28
N LEU A 99 -5.34 1.25 19.11
CA LEU A 99 -4.37 0.21 18.86
C LEU A 99 -4.06 -0.58 20.14
N SER A 100 -3.89 -1.90 20.02
CA SER A 100 -3.39 -2.73 21.11
C SER A 100 -1.92 -2.42 21.41
N PRO A 101 -1.38 -2.82 22.58
CA PRO A 101 0.04 -2.67 22.88
C PRO A 101 0.94 -3.31 21.81
N GLU A 102 0.59 -4.47 21.28
CA GLU A 102 1.33 -5.16 20.22
C GLU A 102 1.28 -4.38 18.91
N GLN A 103 0.14 -3.81 18.57
CA GLN A 103 -0.01 -2.97 17.38
C GLN A 103 0.79 -1.67 17.48
N ASN A 104 0.86 -1.08 18.67
CA ASN A 104 1.71 0.10 18.91
C ASN A 104 3.20 -0.23 18.74
N ILE A 105 3.65 -1.40 19.21
CA ILE A 105 5.03 -1.88 18.99
C ILE A 105 5.29 -2.06 17.49
N PHE A 106 4.38 -2.71 16.77
CA PHE A 106 4.45 -2.88 15.33
C PHE A 106 4.60 -1.55 14.59
N MET A 107 3.78 -0.56 14.90
CA MET A 107 3.83 0.75 14.26
C MET A 107 5.13 1.50 14.59
N SER A 108 5.65 1.35 15.81
CA SER A 108 6.94 1.91 16.21
C SER A 108 8.11 1.29 15.46
N GLU A 109 8.12 -0.03 15.30
CA GLU A 109 9.14 -0.74 14.53
C GLU A 109 9.08 -0.39 13.03
N ALA A 110 7.87 -0.24 12.49
CA ALA A 110 7.70 0.23 11.11
C ALA A 110 8.33 1.62 10.92
N ASN A 111 8.10 2.53 11.85
CA ASN A 111 8.71 3.85 11.84
C ASN A 111 10.25 3.77 11.88
N GLU A 112 10.82 2.94 12.74
CA GLU A 112 12.27 2.72 12.82
C GLU A 112 12.85 2.13 11.53
N ALA A 113 12.06 1.35 10.80
CA ALA A 113 12.43 0.78 9.51
C ALA A 113 12.31 1.76 8.33
N GLY A 114 11.96 3.03 8.58
CA GLY A 114 11.78 4.04 7.55
C GLY A 114 10.37 4.09 6.94
N LEU A 115 9.41 3.40 7.55
CA LEU A 115 8.02 3.36 7.11
C LEU A 115 7.11 4.16 8.06
N GLY A 116 7.58 5.35 8.48
CA GLY A 116 6.93 6.12 9.54
C GLY A 116 5.67 6.86 9.13
N HIS A 117 5.57 7.26 7.87
CA HIS A 117 4.47 8.09 7.37
C HIS A 117 3.78 7.37 6.21
N GLY A 118 2.69 6.71 6.52
CA GLY A 118 1.96 5.89 5.57
C GLY A 118 0.57 6.44 5.23
N ILE A 119 0.19 6.23 3.97
CA ILE A 119 -1.16 6.38 3.46
C ILE A 119 -1.62 5.02 2.97
N CYS A 120 -2.82 4.62 3.32
CA CYS A 120 -3.45 3.43 2.77
C CYS A 120 -4.66 3.81 1.92
N VAL A 121 -4.73 3.26 0.74
CA VAL A 121 -5.88 3.36 -0.16
C VAL A 121 -6.59 2.01 -0.18
N PRO A 122 -7.75 1.87 0.49
CA PRO A 122 -8.58 0.68 0.38
C PRO A 122 -9.28 0.66 -0.98
N ILE A 123 -9.36 -0.51 -1.59
CA ILE A 123 -10.01 -0.70 -2.89
C ILE A 123 -11.01 -1.85 -2.74
N HIS A 124 -12.27 -1.55 -3.03
CA HIS A 124 -13.35 -2.53 -2.94
C HIS A 124 -13.75 -2.97 -4.33
N GLY A 125 -13.56 -4.24 -4.60
CA GLY A 125 -13.98 -4.88 -5.84
C GLY A 125 -15.39 -5.44 -5.77
N PRO A 126 -15.86 -6.04 -6.87
CA PRO A 126 -17.15 -6.74 -6.88
C PRO A 126 -17.14 -7.95 -5.95
N PHE A 127 -18.31 -8.36 -5.47
CA PHE A 127 -18.49 -9.57 -4.66
C PHE A 127 -17.77 -9.57 -3.30
N GLY A 128 -17.49 -8.40 -2.75
CA GLY A 128 -16.82 -8.27 -1.45
C GLY A 128 -15.30 -8.46 -1.49
N ASP A 129 -14.70 -8.50 -2.66
CA ASP A 129 -13.25 -8.51 -2.78
C ASP A 129 -12.66 -7.20 -2.27
N SER A 130 -11.56 -7.28 -1.56
CA SER A 130 -10.91 -6.14 -0.92
C SER A 130 -9.41 -6.18 -1.18
N PHE A 131 -8.89 -5.02 -1.60
CA PHE A 131 -7.48 -4.79 -1.85
C PHE A 131 -7.03 -3.56 -1.06
N ALA A 132 -5.75 -3.40 -0.89
CA ALA A 132 -5.18 -2.18 -0.34
C ALA A 132 -3.83 -1.86 -0.99
N ILE A 133 -3.59 -0.59 -1.18
CA ILE A 133 -2.28 -0.07 -1.56
C ILE A 133 -1.84 0.88 -0.45
N SER A 134 -0.74 0.54 0.20
CA SER A 134 -0.09 1.40 1.19
C SER A 134 1.15 2.03 0.57
N MET A 135 1.28 3.32 0.74
CA MET A 135 2.44 4.11 0.29
C MET A 135 3.07 4.79 1.49
N THR A 136 4.38 4.76 1.60
CA THR A 136 5.10 5.31 2.75
C THR A 136 6.14 6.33 2.35
N SER A 137 6.36 7.29 3.25
CA SER A 137 7.42 8.29 3.18
C SER A 137 8.26 8.23 4.45
N GLU A 138 9.56 8.42 4.32
CA GLU A 138 10.45 8.63 5.48
C GLU A 138 10.35 10.07 6.02
N LEU A 139 9.91 11.01 5.18
CA LEU A 139 9.91 12.43 5.50
C LEU A 139 8.60 12.84 6.17
N SER A 140 8.72 13.45 7.35
CA SER A 140 7.60 14.08 8.05
C SER A 140 7.00 15.28 7.31
N ASP A 141 7.70 15.81 6.31
CA ASP A 141 7.32 17.01 5.56
C ASP A 141 6.45 16.70 4.32
N ALA A 142 6.18 15.42 4.02
CA ALA A 142 5.18 15.10 3.04
C ALA A 142 3.83 15.62 3.54
N ASP A 143 3.30 16.65 2.86
CA ASP A 143 1.96 17.17 3.20
C ASP A 143 0.89 16.20 2.68
N PRO A 144 0.38 15.31 3.53
CA PRO A 144 -0.57 14.30 3.10
C PRO A 144 -1.89 14.91 2.64
N SER A 145 -2.24 16.10 3.12
CA SER A 145 -3.50 16.75 2.78
C SER A 145 -3.57 17.16 1.30
N ASN A 146 -2.44 17.57 0.73
CA ASN A 146 -2.35 17.92 -0.69
C ASN A 146 -2.14 16.70 -1.59
N ALA A 147 -1.46 15.67 -1.10
CA ALA A 147 -1.12 14.48 -1.90
C ALA A 147 -2.23 13.42 -1.91
N LEU A 148 -3.08 13.38 -0.88
CA LEU A 148 -4.02 12.28 -0.64
C LEU A 148 -4.95 12.01 -1.83
N GLY A 149 -5.53 13.06 -2.40
CA GLY A 149 -6.43 12.93 -3.55
C GLY A 149 -5.72 12.40 -4.80
N GLU A 150 -4.51 12.88 -5.06
CA GLU A 150 -3.71 12.42 -6.19
C GLU A 150 -3.22 10.98 -6.00
N LEU A 151 -2.76 10.63 -4.80
CA LEU A 151 -2.35 9.28 -4.47
C LEU A 151 -3.51 8.29 -4.57
N HIS A 152 -4.71 8.71 -4.19
CA HIS A 152 -5.92 7.91 -4.38
C HIS A 152 -6.15 7.59 -5.86
N VAL A 153 -6.11 8.60 -6.73
CA VAL A 153 -6.29 8.40 -8.17
C VAL A 153 -5.20 7.51 -8.75
N LEU A 154 -3.94 7.73 -8.37
CA LEU A 154 -2.82 6.91 -8.82
C LEU A 154 -2.97 5.45 -8.39
N ALA A 155 -3.39 5.20 -7.14
CA ALA A 155 -3.61 3.85 -6.63
C ALA A 155 -4.75 3.14 -7.35
N MET A 156 -5.85 3.84 -7.64
CA MET A 156 -6.97 3.29 -8.39
C MET A 156 -6.59 2.95 -9.83
N GLN A 157 -5.77 3.77 -10.48
CA GLN A 157 -5.29 3.49 -11.83
C GLN A 157 -4.27 2.34 -11.86
N TYR A 158 -3.46 2.22 -10.80
CA TYR A 158 -2.49 1.12 -10.68
C TYR A 158 -3.19 -0.24 -10.48
N HIS A 159 -4.26 -0.29 -9.69
CA HIS A 159 -5.08 -1.49 -9.46
C HIS A 159 -5.75 -1.98 -10.75
#